data_b16a6d6b64329422274ad423c76c61cb
#
_entry.id   b16a6d6b64329422274ad423c76c61cb
#
_cell.length_a   1.000
_cell.length_b   1.000
_cell.length_c   1.000
_cell.angle_alpha   90.00
_cell.angle_beta   90.00
_cell.angle_gamma   90.00
#
_symmetry.space_group_name_H-M   'P 1'
#
loop_
_entity.id
_entity.type
_entity.pdbx_description
1 polymer ?
#
loop_
_entity_poly.entity_id
_entity_poly.type
_entity_poly.pdbx_seq_one_letter_code
_entity_poly.pdbx_strand_id
1 'polypeptide(L)'
;MEYSIDLQDIIDKNYLNLWNRYKPLQMKYWKKISEYIRHDLYDNGFEEFRDDCYIVLVNAVNGVKVEKVKNPETYSFYVQYSQWLQNFTTRDIVRDYTHNYAVRYMDYNESQDGESEFEWDSILATEDTHSNLFRLVDMLEPKDRERCYRIAFGMQAGGKPLKKSVKEFLMKYYTEY
;
A
#
# COMPACT_ATOMS: atom_id res chain seq x y z
N MET A 1 -15.69 27.58 26.61
CA MET A 1 -14.85 27.46 25.41
C MET A 1 -15.65 26.65 24.42
N GLU A 2 -15.82 27.15 23.22
CA GLU A 2 -16.44 26.43 22.14
C GLU A 2 -15.36 25.55 21.47
N TYR A 3 -15.63 24.26 21.29
CA TYR A 3 -14.75 23.36 20.57
C TYR A 3 -15.25 23.18 19.15
N SER A 4 -14.34 22.91 18.21
CA SER A 4 -14.75 22.45 16.88
C SER A 4 -15.51 21.12 16.99
N ILE A 5 -16.34 20.82 15.98
CA ILE A 5 -17.12 19.57 15.93
C ILE A 5 -16.19 18.34 16.00
N ASP A 6 -15.03 18.40 15.33
CA ASP A 6 -14.06 17.30 15.35
C ASP A 6 -13.45 17.12 16.75
N LEU A 7 -13.07 18.22 17.41
CA LEU A 7 -12.45 18.15 18.72
C LEU A 7 -13.46 17.70 19.79
N GLN A 8 -14.72 18.13 19.69
CA GLN A 8 -15.79 17.65 20.55
C GLN A 8 -16.01 16.14 20.39
N ASP A 9 -16.12 15.64 19.14
CA ASP A 9 -16.28 14.22 18.89
C ASP A 9 -15.08 13.39 19.39
N ILE A 10 -13.86 13.96 19.37
CA ILE A 10 -12.66 13.31 19.92
C ILE A 10 -12.73 13.24 21.45
N ILE A 11 -13.11 14.32 22.13
CA ILE A 11 -13.24 14.38 23.60
C ILE A 11 -14.31 13.41 24.07
N ASP A 12 -15.46 13.39 23.39
CA ASP A 12 -16.62 12.55 23.72
C ASP A 12 -16.45 11.10 23.22
N LYS A 13 -15.34 10.80 22.53
CA LYS A 13 -15.08 9.49 21.91
C LYS A 13 -16.17 9.03 20.94
N ASN A 14 -16.74 9.96 20.19
CA ASN A 14 -17.76 9.71 19.20
C ASN A 14 -17.13 9.19 17.89
N TYR A 15 -16.45 8.03 17.95
CA TYR A 15 -15.71 7.46 16.85
C TYR A 15 -16.58 7.24 15.58
N LEU A 16 -17.84 6.85 15.77
CA LEU A 16 -18.76 6.58 14.66
C LEU A 16 -19.08 7.86 13.86
N ASN A 17 -19.23 8.99 14.56
CA ASN A 17 -19.46 10.29 13.92
C ASN A 17 -18.26 10.70 13.08
N LEU A 18 -17.07 10.60 13.65
CA LEU A 18 -15.81 10.85 12.92
C LEU A 18 -15.64 9.91 11.73
N TRP A 19 -15.87 8.62 11.93
CA TRP A 19 -15.74 7.61 10.88
C TRP A 19 -16.66 7.87 9.67
N ASN A 20 -17.89 8.25 9.92
CA ASN A 20 -18.85 8.60 8.87
C ASN A 20 -18.50 9.94 8.19
N ARG A 21 -18.10 10.94 8.97
CA ARG A 21 -17.69 12.27 8.45
C ARG A 21 -16.51 12.16 7.50
N TYR A 22 -15.56 11.28 7.80
CA TYR A 22 -14.34 11.10 7.02
C TYR A 22 -14.43 10.00 5.94
N LYS A 23 -15.62 9.48 5.62
CA LYS A 23 -15.83 8.52 4.51
C LYS A 23 -15.22 9.00 3.17
N PRO A 24 -15.33 10.29 2.76
CA PRO A 24 -14.70 10.77 1.53
C PRO A 24 -13.17 10.66 1.55
N LEU A 25 -12.54 10.86 2.71
CA LEU A 25 -11.10 10.72 2.88
C LEU A 25 -10.68 9.25 2.77
N GLN A 26 -11.40 8.32 3.39
CA GLN A 26 -11.19 6.88 3.28
C GLN A 26 -11.29 6.43 1.81
N MET A 27 -12.31 6.89 1.07
CA MET A 27 -12.46 6.61 -0.36
C MET A 27 -11.30 7.14 -1.20
N LYS A 28 -10.75 8.32 -0.85
CA LYS A 28 -9.56 8.87 -1.52
C LYS A 28 -8.35 7.95 -1.36
N TYR A 29 -8.15 7.38 -0.17
CA TYR A 29 -7.04 6.45 0.08
C TYR A 29 -7.28 5.07 -0.52
N TRP A 30 -8.51 4.59 -0.54
CA TRP A 30 -8.91 3.39 -1.29
C TRP A 30 -8.50 3.46 -2.76
N LYS A 31 -8.76 4.58 -3.41
CA LYS A 31 -8.40 4.78 -4.82
C LYS A 31 -6.89 4.86 -5.07
N LYS A 32 -6.06 5.08 -4.04
CA LYS A 32 -4.60 5.08 -4.16
C LYS A 32 -3.99 3.68 -4.14
N ILE A 33 -4.71 2.69 -3.61
CA ILE A 33 -4.29 1.29 -3.64
C ILE A 33 -4.55 0.78 -5.06
N SER A 34 -3.61 0.05 -5.64
CA SER A 34 -3.80 -0.52 -6.98
C SER A 34 -5.00 -1.48 -7.01
N GLU A 35 -5.64 -1.59 -8.15
CA GLU A 35 -6.83 -2.43 -8.32
C GLU A 35 -6.54 -3.89 -8.01
N TYR A 36 -5.39 -4.37 -8.41
CA TYR A 36 -4.92 -5.73 -8.14
C TYR A 36 -4.84 -6.01 -6.63
N ILE A 37 -4.17 -5.14 -5.86
CA ILE A 37 -4.06 -5.30 -4.41
C ILE A 37 -5.44 -5.23 -3.73
N ARG A 38 -6.30 -4.32 -4.21
CA ARG A 38 -7.67 -4.21 -3.68
C ARG A 38 -8.48 -5.49 -3.87
N HIS A 39 -8.35 -6.10 -5.05
CA HIS A 39 -9.03 -7.35 -5.38
C HIS A 39 -8.53 -8.55 -4.57
N ASP A 40 -7.23 -8.58 -4.26
CA ASP A 40 -6.61 -9.70 -3.56
C ASP A 40 -6.82 -9.63 -2.04
N LEU A 41 -6.95 -8.42 -1.47
CA LEU A 41 -7.03 -8.23 -0.02
C LEU A 41 -8.46 -7.96 0.49
N TYR A 42 -9.36 -7.52 -0.36
CA TYR A 42 -10.68 -7.03 0.06
C TYR A 42 -11.81 -7.61 -0.80
N ASP A 43 -12.33 -8.75 -0.38
CA ASP A 43 -13.41 -9.46 -1.08
C ASP A 43 -14.68 -8.61 -1.18
N ASN A 44 -15.02 -7.89 -0.11
CA ASN A 44 -16.16 -6.99 -0.04
C ASN A 44 -15.82 -5.55 -0.48
N GLY A 45 -14.66 -5.35 -1.08
CA GLY A 45 -14.23 -4.08 -1.66
C GLY A 45 -14.07 -2.95 -0.64
N PHE A 46 -14.61 -1.77 -0.97
CA PHE A 46 -14.40 -0.57 -0.16
C PHE A 46 -14.95 -0.64 1.27
N GLU A 47 -16.05 -1.34 1.50
CA GLU A 47 -16.63 -1.38 2.86
C GLU A 47 -15.73 -2.17 3.82
N GLU A 48 -15.10 -3.25 3.37
CA GLU A 48 -14.12 -4.00 4.18
C GLU A 48 -12.85 -3.16 4.46
N PHE A 49 -12.29 -2.50 3.45
CA PHE A 49 -11.21 -1.53 3.67
C PHE A 49 -11.60 -0.42 4.66
N ARG A 50 -12.86 -0.01 4.61
CA ARG A 50 -13.41 1.02 5.50
C ARG A 50 -13.46 0.54 6.95
N ASP A 51 -13.72 -0.73 7.19
CA ASP A 51 -13.68 -1.32 8.54
C ASP A 51 -12.25 -1.31 9.10
N ASP A 52 -11.24 -1.61 8.30
CA ASP A 52 -9.84 -1.43 8.69
C ASP A 52 -9.52 0.03 9.00
N CYS A 53 -10.04 0.96 8.20
CA CYS A 53 -9.89 2.40 8.46
C CYS A 53 -10.50 2.83 9.80
N TYR A 54 -11.46 2.09 10.38
CA TYR A 54 -11.99 2.36 11.70
C TYR A 54 -10.92 2.15 12.80
N ILE A 55 -10.15 1.07 12.70
CA ILE A 55 -9.04 0.81 13.64
C ILE A 55 -7.99 1.93 13.54
N VAL A 56 -7.67 2.33 12.32
CA VAL A 56 -6.74 3.45 12.06
C VAL A 56 -7.28 4.76 12.67
N LEU A 57 -8.58 5.01 12.55
CA LEU A 57 -9.23 6.19 13.14
C LEU A 57 -9.13 6.19 14.66
N VAL A 58 -9.44 5.09 15.31
CA VAL A 58 -9.35 4.95 16.77
C VAL A 58 -7.93 5.25 17.25
N ASN A 59 -6.92 4.70 16.57
CA ASN A 59 -5.52 4.95 16.89
C ASN A 59 -5.14 6.42 16.67
N ALA A 60 -5.62 7.03 15.59
CA ALA A 60 -5.37 8.43 15.29
C ALA A 60 -6.02 9.36 16.34
N VAL A 61 -7.24 9.06 16.79
CA VAL A 61 -7.94 9.80 17.85
C VAL A 61 -7.18 9.69 19.18
N ASN A 62 -6.75 8.49 19.55
CA ASN A 62 -5.96 8.26 20.77
C ASN A 62 -4.60 8.98 20.74
N GLY A 63 -4.08 9.29 19.57
CA GLY A 63 -2.87 10.08 19.39
C GLY A 63 -3.06 11.60 19.53
N VAL A 64 -4.32 12.10 19.62
CA VAL A 64 -4.58 13.53 19.78
C VAL A 64 -4.35 13.95 21.24
N LYS A 65 -3.42 14.87 21.42
CA LYS A 65 -3.17 15.52 22.73
C LYS A 65 -4.02 16.78 22.82
N VAL A 66 -5.24 16.64 23.32
CA VAL A 66 -6.24 17.74 23.39
C VAL A 66 -5.69 18.97 24.07
N GLU A 67 -4.90 18.79 25.13
CA GLU A 67 -4.26 19.89 25.89
C GLU A 67 -3.22 20.68 25.08
N LYS A 68 -2.75 20.15 23.95
CA LYS A 68 -1.77 20.80 23.06
C LYS A 68 -2.38 21.47 21.84
N VAL A 69 -3.70 21.40 21.70
CA VAL A 69 -4.40 22.03 20.58
C VAL A 69 -4.41 23.55 20.77
N LYS A 70 -3.73 24.27 19.88
CA LYS A 70 -3.59 25.72 19.98
C LYS A 70 -4.89 26.49 19.72
N ASN A 71 -5.67 26.01 18.74
CA ASN A 71 -6.91 26.64 18.31
C ASN A 71 -8.06 25.64 18.36
N PRO A 72 -8.68 25.42 19.53
CA PRO A 72 -9.69 24.38 19.71
C PRO A 72 -10.99 24.63 18.90
N GLU A 73 -11.34 25.88 18.64
CA GLU A 73 -12.55 26.26 17.90
C GLU A 73 -12.47 25.94 16.39
N THR A 74 -11.25 25.97 15.83
CA THR A 74 -11.01 25.74 14.40
C THR A 74 -10.24 24.45 14.13
N TYR A 75 -10.08 23.61 15.15
CA TYR A 75 -9.35 22.36 15.00
C TYR A 75 -10.03 21.45 13.98
N SER A 76 -9.24 20.86 13.07
CA SER A 76 -9.68 19.85 12.13
C SER A 76 -8.84 18.59 12.28
N PHE A 77 -9.50 17.46 12.45
CA PHE A 77 -8.88 16.15 12.55
C PHE A 77 -8.37 15.62 11.19
N TYR A 78 -8.75 16.30 10.09
CA TYR A 78 -8.44 15.87 8.72
C TYR A 78 -6.95 15.59 8.49
N VAL A 79 -6.07 16.48 8.91
CA VAL A 79 -4.61 16.36 8.64
C VAL A 79 -4.05 15.16 9.38
N GLN A 80 -4.39 15.00 10.65
CA GLN A 80 -3.91 13.88 11.46
C GLN A 80 -4.43 12.54 10.92
N TYR A 81 -5.72 12.42 10.68
CA TYR A 81 -6.29 11.19 10.13
C TYR A 81 -5.77 10.87 8.73
N SER A 82 -5.59 11.89 7.88
CA SER A 82 -4.97 11.72 6.56
C SER A 82 -3.55 11.14 6.65
N GLN A 83 -2.77 11.55 7.63
CA GLN A 83 -1.41 11.06 7.85
C GLN A 83 -1.40 9.60 8.31
N TRP A 84 -2.32 9.22 9.20
CA TRP A 84 -2.50 7.85 9.63
C TRP A 84 -2.97 6.94 8.48
N LEU A 85 -3.94 7.38 7.69
CA LEU A 85 -4.39 6.64 6.49
C LEU A 85 -3.29 6.51 5.45
N GLN A 86 -2.45 7.54 5.27
CA GLN A 86 -1.28 7.47 4.39
C GLN A 86 -0.32 6.38 4.85
N ASN A 87 0.01 6.33 6.14
CA ASN A 87 0.89 5.32 6.69
C ASN A 87 0.30 3.92 6.56
N PHE A 88 -0.98 3.76 6.91
CA PHE A 88 -1.70 2.49 6.78
C PHE A 88 -1.69 1.99 5.33
N THR A 89 -2.09 2.82 4.36
CA THR A 89 -2.14 2.37 2.96
C THR A 89 -0.77 2.09 2.37
N THR A 90 0.27 2.86 2.70
CA THR A 90 1.60 2.71 2.09
C THR A 90 2.49 1.71 2.81
N ARG A 91 2.38 1.58 4.12
CA ARG A 91 3.24 0.68 4.92
C ARG A 91 2.56 -0.65 5.18
N ASP A 92 1.33 -0.61 5.70
CA ASP A 92 0.70 -1.81 6.23
C ASP A 92 0.00 -2.61 5.11
N ILE A 93 -0.58 -1.92 4.11
CA ILE A 93 -1.21 -2.63 2.99
C ILE A 93 -0.18 -2.92 1.90
N VAL A 94 0.33 -1.86 1.30
CA VAL A 94 1.10 -1.94 0.06
C VAL A 94 2.47 -2.57 0.26
N ARG A 95 3.21 -2.15 1.28
CA ARG A 95 4.54 -2.68 1.56
C ARG A 95 4.46 -4.14 2.02
N ASP A 96 3.50 -4.45 2.91
CA ASP A 96 3.38 -5.81 3.43
C ASP A 96 2.86 -6.76 2.36
N TYR A 97 1.95 -6.31 1.49
CA TYR A 97 1.51 -7.07 0.33
C TYR A 97 2.68 -7.39 -0.60
N THR A 98 3.48 -6.39 -0.98
CA THR A 98 4.63 -6.60 -1.87
C THR A 98 5.71 -7.47 -1.24
N HIS A 99 5.94 -7.36 0.07
CA HIS A 99 6.88 -8.21 0.77
C HIS A 99 6.39 -9.68 0.82
N ASN A 100 5.15 -9.90 1.20
CA ASN A 100 4.56 -11.23 1.26
C ASN A 100 4.47 -11.88 -0.13
N TYR A 101 4.18 -11.12 -1.16
CA TYR A 101 4.17 -11.61 -2.53
C TYR A 101 5.58 -12.04 -2.97
N ALA A 102 6.58 -11.22 -2.69
CA ALA A 102 7.98 -11.56 -2.99
C ALA A 102 8.45 -12.80 -2.22
N VAL A 103 8.09 -12.93 -0.94
CA VAL A 103 8.43 -14.11 -0.12
C VAL A 103 7.75 -15.36 -0.67
N ARG A 104 6.45 -15.33 -0.96
CA ARG A 104 5.73 -16.48 -1.56
C ARG A 104 6.34 -16.92 -2.89
N TYR A 105 6.79 -15.95 -3.69
CA TYR A 105 7.43 -16.25 -4.98
C TYR A 105 8.83 -16.85 -4.79
N MET A 106 9.58 -16.42 -3.77
CA MET A 106 10.88 -17.02 -3.42
C MET A 106 10.72 -18.43 -2.87
N ASP A 107 9.80 -18.64 -1.93
CA ASP A 107 9.50 -19.96 -1.35
C ASP A 107 9.06 -20.97 -2.42
N TYR A 108 8.32 -20.51 -3.43
CA TYR A 108 7.89 -21.34 -4.56
C TYR A 108 9.07 -21.78 -5.41
N ASN A 109 10.07 -20.91 -5.64
CA ASN A 109 11.25 -21.25 -6.42
C ASN A 109 12.24 -22.14 -5.63
N GLU A 110 12.35 -21.98 -4.31
CA GLU A 110 13.20 -22.83 -3.47
C GLU A 110 12.64 -24.25 -3.31
N SER A 111 11.32 -24.44 -3.35
CA SER A 111 10.70 -25.76 -3.25
C SER A 111 10.78 -26.60 -4.54
N GLN A 112 11.23 -26.04 -5.64
CA GLN A 112 11.37 -26.73 -6.92
C GLN A 112 12.68 -27.50 -7.11
N ASP A 113 13.64 -27.45 -6.20
CA ASP A 113 14.87 -28.26 -6.27
C ASP A 113 14.64 -29.78 -5.96
N GLY A 114 13.40 -30.19 -5.78
CA GLY A 114 12.96 -31.59 -5.59
C GLY A 114 12.05 -32.08 -6.69
N GLU A 115 12.65 -32.69 -7.73
CA GLU A 115 12.06 -33.64 -8.69
C GLU A 115 10.52 -33.62 -8.85
N SER A 116 10.00 -32.74 -9.70
CA SER A 116 8.85 -33.07 -10.53
C SER A 116 9.04 -32.42 -11.90
N GLU A 117 9.19 -33.24 -12.92
CA GLU A 117 9.02 -32.90 -14.32
C GLU A 117 7.58 -32.42 -14.56
N PHE A 118 7.27 -31.26 -14.07
CA PHE A 118 6.07 -30.54 -14.48
C PHE A 118 6.52 -29.57 -15.57
N GLU A 119 5.99 -29.77 -16.78
CA GLU A 119 6.28 -28.94 -17.97
C GLU A 119 5.85 -27.47 -17.77
N TRP A 120 6.52 -26.76 -16.86
CA TRP A 120 6.35 -25.34 -16.71
C TRP A 120 6.82 -24.54 -17.91
N ASP A 121 7.73 -25.10 -18.70
CA ASP A 121 8.23 -24.49 -19.95
C ASP A 121 7.12 -24.29 -20.99
N SER A 122 6.08 -25.11 -20.99
CA SER A 122 4.97 -24.97 -21.93
C SER A 122 3.96 -23.90 -21.52
N ILE A 123 3.83 -23.63 -20.22
CA ILE A 123 2.94 -22.58 -19.66
C ILE A 123 3.63 -21.21 -19.71
N LEU A 124 4.95 -21.20 -19.50
CA LEU A 124 5.74 -19.95 -19.53
C LEU A 124 6.03 -19.47 -20.95
N ALA A 125 5.94 -20.33 -21.96
CA ALA A 125 6.23 -19.97 -23.35
C ALA A 125 5.12 -19.19 -24.07
N THR A 126 3.92 -19.11 -23.49
CA THR A 126 2.76 -18.47 -24.17
C THR A 126 2.33 -17.13 -23.60
N GLU A 127 2.73 -16.76 -22.39
CA GLU A 127 2.23 -15.52 -21.79
C GLU A 127 3.19 -14.95 -20.75
N ASP A 128 4.28 -14.33 -21.00
CA ASP A 128 4.64 -13.33 -20.01
C ASP A 128 5.98 -12.63 -20.23
N THR A 129 5.94 -11.63 -21.07
CA THR A 129 6.87 -10.49 -20.99
C THR A 129 6.90 -9.86 -19.57
N HIS A 130 5.83 -10.02 -18.80
CA HIS A 130 5.76 -9.54 -17.41
C HIS A 130 6.54 -10.41 -16.42
N SER A 131 6.50 -11.73 -16.55
CA SER A 131 7.22 -12.67 -15.68
C SER A 131 8.73 -12.48 -15.78
N ASN A 132 9.27 -12.30 -16.98
CA ASN A 132 10.69 -12.03 -17.19
C ASN A 132 11.12 -10.68 -16.61
N LEU A 133 10.27 -9.66 -16.69
CA LEU A 133 10.54 -8.35 -16.08
C LEU A 133 10.63 -8.46 -14.55
N PHE A 134 9.75 -9.21 -13.90
CA PHE A 134 9.80 -9.43 -12.46
C PHE A 134 11.04 -10.20 -12.03
N ARG A 135 11.46 -11.23 -12.76
CA ARG A 135 12.74 -11.93 -12.52
C ARG A 135 13.94 -10.98 -12.59
N LEU A 136 13.96 -10.08 -13.57
CA LEU A 136 15.01 -9.07 -13.68
C LEU A 136 14.97 -8.07 -12.52
N VAL A 137 13.79 -7.70 -12.06
CA VAL A 137 13.62 -6.83 -10.90
C VAL A 137 14.14 -7.50 -9.64
N ASP A 138 13.96 -8.82 -9.48
CA ASP A 138 14.46 -9.57 -8.33
C ASP A 138 15.98 -9.67 -8.26
N MET A 139 16.66 -9.54 -9.40
CA MET A 139 18.14 -9.47 -9.46
C MET A 139 18.71 -8.11 -8.99
N LEU A 140 17.87 -7.12 -8.76
CA LEU A 140 18.29 -5.79 -8.31
C LEU A 140 18.55 -5.77 -6.79
N GLU A 141 19.35 -4.77 -6.36
CA GLU A 141 19.51 -4.50 -4.93
C GLU A 141 18.15 -4.25 -4.24
N PRO A 142 17.96 -4.64 -2.97
CA PRO A 142 16.68 -4.58 -2.27
C PRO A 142 15.96 -3.23 -2.37
N LYS A 143 16.71 -2.11 -2.31
CA LYS A 143 16.14 -0.75 -2.42
C LYS A 143 15.62 -0.42 -3.82
N ASP A 144 16.34 -0.86 -4.85
CA ASP A 144 15.98 -0.59 -6.24
C ASP A 144 14.85 -1.56 -6.67
N ARG A 145 14.84 -2.81 -6.18
CA ARG A 145 13.78 -3.79 -6.32
C ARG A 145 12.45 -3.28 -5.76
N GLU A 146 12.41 -2.90 -4.49
CA GLU A 146 11.21 -2.34 -3.84
C GLU A 146 10.64 -1.16 -4.64
N ARG A 147 11.53 -0.34 -5.19
CA ARG A 147 11.13 0.80 -6.00
C ARG A 147 10.53 0.42 -7.34
N CYS A 148 11.08 -0.59 -8.01
CA CYS A 148 10.52 -1.12 -9.26
C CYS A 148 9.13 -1.71 -9.03
N TYR A 149 8.95 -2.50 -7.97
CA TYR A 149 7.64 -3.04 -7.61
C TYR A 149 6.62 -1.94 -7.32
N ARG A 150 6.99 -0.91 -6.57
CA ARG A 150 6.10 0.23 -6.32
C ARG A 150 5.63 0.90 -7.61
N ILE A 151 6.54 1.06 -8.58
CA ILE A 151 6.18 1.66 -9.88
C ILE A 151 5.28 0.71 -10.67
N ALA A 152 5.61 -0.58 -10.74
CA ALA A 152 4.84 -1.59 -11.46
C ALA A 152 3.39 -1.69 -10.96
N PHE A 153 3.19 -1.56 -9.62
CA PHE A 153 1.87 -1.58 -9.00
C PHE A 153 1.20 -0.19 -8.92
N GLY A 154 1.68 0.79 -9.69
CA GLY A 154 1.06 2.13 -9.75
C GLY A 154 1.21 2.97 -8.48
N MET A 155 2.15 2.60 -7.62
CA MET A 155 2.38 3.29 -6.36
C MET A 155 3.36 4.45 -6.55
N GLN A 156 3.11 5.60 -5.91
CA GLN A 156 4.06 6.69 -5.91
C GLN A 156 5.37 6.26 -5.21
N ALA A 157 6.39 5.96 -6.00
CA ALA A 157 7.73 5.67 -5.53
C ALA A 157 8.43 6.97 -5.08
N GLY A 158 7.96 7.57 -3.98
CA GLY A 158 8.63 8.64 -3.26
C GLY A 158 9.49 9.61 -4.10
N GLY A 159 8.93 10.26 -5.10
CA GLY A 159 9.45 11.48 -5.75
C GLY A 159 10.77 11.38 -6.55
N LYS A 160 11.59 10.35 -6.40
CA LYS A 160 12.84 10.24 -7.17
C LYS A 160 12.70 9.27 -8.34
N PRO A 161 13.10 9.59 -9.57
CA PRO A 161 13.08 8.68 -10.70
C PRO A 161 14.01 7.47 -10.44
N LEU A 162 13.74 6.32 -11.10
CA LEU A 162 14.66 5.19 -11.10
C LEU A 162 16.05 5.64 -11.54
N LYS A 163 17.09 5.11 -10.89
CA LYS A 163 18.47 5.36 -11.29
C LYS A 163 18.65 5.00 -12.77
N LYS A 164 19.44 5.79 -13.48
CA LYS A 164 19.72 5.57 -14.90
C LYS A 164 20.28 4.15 -15.16
N SER A 165 21.17 3.68 -14.30
CA SER A 165 21.74 2.33 -14.35
C SER A 165 20.69 1.21 -14.24
N VAL A 166 19.68 1.40 -13.39
CA VAL A 166 18.57 0.42 -13.24
C VAL A 166 17.70 0.41 -14.48
N LYS A 167 17.38 1.57 -15.04
CA LYS A 167 16.62 1.66 -16.30
C LYS A 167 17.38 1.02 -17.45
N GLU A 168 18.66 1.29 -17.59
CA GLU A 168 19.51 0.71 -18.64
C GLU A 168 19.60 -0.81 -18.50
N PHE A 169 19.74 -1.33 -17.27
CA PHE A 169 19.72 -2.75 -16.98
C PHE A 169 18.40 -3.40 -17.43
N LEU A 170 17.27 -2.86 -16.99
CA LEU A 170 15.95 -3.40 -17.34
C LEU A 170 15.69 -3.33 -18.85
N MET A 171 16.04 -2.23 -19.52
CA MET A 171 15.87 -2.05 -20.96
C MET A 171 16.75 -3.01 -21.76
N LYS A 172 18.00 -3.20 -21.37
CA LYS A 172 18.93 -4.10 -22.05
C LYS A 172 18.40 -5.53 -22.09
N TYR A 173 17.88 -6.04 -20.97
CA TYR A 173 17.36 -7.42 -20.91
C TYR A 173 15.94 -7.55 -21.45
N TYR A 174 15.15 -6.48 -21.47
CA TYR A 174 13.81 -6.50 -22.07
C TYR A 174 13.85 -6.53 -23.61
N THR A 175 14.92 -6.03 -24.22
CA THR A 175 15.10 -6.01 -25.68
C THR A 175 15.84 -7.23 -26.20
N GLU A 176 16.42 -8.07 -25.35
CA GLU A 176 17.15 -9.29 -25.73
C GLU A 176 16.26 -10.56 -25.72
N TYR A 177 15.00 -10.46 -25.32
CA TYR A 177 13.97 -11.50 -25.30
C TYR A 177 12.69 -11.03 -25.96
#